data_1b36b83967172385793e5644ae2b0ce0
#
_entry.id   1b36b83967172385793e5644ae2b0ce0
#
_cell.length_a   1.000
_cell.length_b   1.000
_cell.length_c   1.000
_cell.angle_alpha   90.00
_cell.angle_beta   90.00
_cell.angle_gamma   90.00
#
_symmetry.space_group_name_H-M   'P 1'
#
loop_
_entity.id
_entity.type
_entity.pdbx_description
1 polymer ?
#
loop_
_entity_poly.entity_id
_entity_poly.type
_entity_poly.pdbx_seq_one_letter_code
_entity_poly.pdbx_strand_id
1 'polypeptide(L)'
;MLARLTHLDRLEAEAIHIFREVAATFQKPVMLYSVGKDSSVLLHLAMKAFYPAKPPFPFLHVDTTWKFREMIAFRDEMATRHGFDLLVHVNEEGVRQGINPFDHGSSTHTHVMKTLALRQALDSHGFDAAFGGARRDEEKSRAKERIFSFRNGSHAWDPKNQRPEMWRIFNTRVSPGESIRVFPLSNWTELDIWQYILQEDIPIVPLYFARPRPVVERDGMLILKDDDRMVLNEGERVEEKLVRFRTLGCYPLTGAIESSAADLESIVAEMLTARTSERQGRLIDQDEAGSMEKKKREGYF
;
A
#
# COMPACT_ATOMS: atom_id res chain seq x y z
N MET A 1 -16.95 -20.88 -29.50
CA MET A 1 -17.23 -19.48 -29.10
C MET A 1 -16.12 -19.04 -28.15
N LEU A 2 -15.24 -18.11 -28.55
CA LEU A 2 -14.23 -17.59 -27.62
C LEU A 2 -14.97 -16.82 -26.52
N ALA A 3 -14.78 -17.23 -25.26
CA ALA A 3 -15.38 -16.53 -24.13
C ALA A 3 -14.85 -15.08 -24.13
N ARG A 4 -15.75 -14.13 -24.06
CA ARG A 4 -15.38 -12.71 -23.97
C ARG A 4 -14.81 -12.46 -22.59
N LEU A 5 -13.57 -11.95 -22.50
CA LEU A 5 -12.94 -11.59 -21.23
C LEU A 5 -13.82 -10.63 -20.43
N THR A 6 -13.98 -10.90 -19.15
CA THR A 6 -14.64 -10.00 -18.19
C THR A 6 -13.84 -8.73 -18.00
N HIS A 7 -14.38 -7.77 -17.26
CA HIS A 7 -13.63 -6.58 -16.86
C HIS A 7 -12.41 -6.94 -16.00
N LEU A 8 -12.60 -7.79 -14.99
CA LEU A 8 -11.51 -8.23 -14.10
C LEU A 8 -10.44 -9.03 -14.84
N ASP A 9 -10.81 -9.92 -15.78
CA ASP A 9 -9.84 -10.66 -16.61
C ASP A 9 -8.93 -9.73 -17.40
N ARG A 10 -9.45 -8.59 -17.89
CA ARG A 10 -8.64 -7.60 -18.62
C ARG A 10 -7.69 -6.85 -17.72
N LEU A 11 -8.14 -6.47 -16.52
CA LEU A 11 -7.30 -5.82 -15.52
C LEU A 11 -6.20 -6.76 -15.03
N GLU A 12 -6.53 -8.03 -14.79
CA GLU A 12 -5.55 -9.08 -14.46
C GLU A 12 -4.50 -9.23 -15.57
N ALA A 13 -4.93 -9.42 -16.81
CA ALA A 13 -4.04 -9.59 -17.95
C ALA A 13 -3.11 -8.39 -18.14
N GLU A 14 -3.61 -7.16 -17.94
CA GLU A 14 -2.78 -5.94 -17.98
C GLU A 14 -1.74 -5.94 -16.85
N ALA A 15 -2.14 -6.24 -15.61
CA ALA A 15 -1.23 -6.29 -14.47
C ALA A 15 -0.15 -7.36 -14.64
N ILE A 16 -0.50 -8.56 -15.09
CA ILE A 16 0.44 -9.65 -15.41
C ILE A 16 1.44 -9.22 -16.48
N HIS A 17 0.97 -8.55 -17.54
CA HIS A 17 1.85 -8.02 -18.58
C HIS A 17 2.84 -7.02 -18.01
N ILE A 18 2.41 -6.09 -17.17
CA ILE A 18 3.27 -5.10 -16.51
C ILE A 18 4.34 -5.78 -15.64
N PHE A 19 3.98 -6.78 -14.83
CA PHE A 19 4.96 -7.54 -14.03
C PHE A 19 6.05 -8.17 -14.90
N ARG A 20 5.66 -8.80 -16.00
CA ARG A 20 6.59 -9.46 -16.93
C ARG A 20 7.47 -8.47 -17.67
N GLU A 21 6.90 -7.33 -18.11
CA GLU A 21 7.64 -6.25 -18.76
C GLU A 21 8.73 -5.68 -17.85
N VAL A 22 8.42 -5.42 -16.59
CA VAL A 22 9.40 -4.92 -15.62
C VAL A 22 10.49 -5.96 -15.34
N ALA A 23 10.11 -7.22 -15.13
CA ALA A 23 11.09 -8.28 -14.86
C ALA A 23 12.03 -8.54 -16.06
N ALA A 24 11.56 -8.28 -17.29
CA ALA A 24 12.37 -8.42 -18.51
C ALA A 24 13.29 -7.22 -18.78
N THR A 25 12.95 -6.04 -18.24
CA THR A 25 13.61 -4.78 -18.64
C THR A 25 14.54 -4.23 -17.57
N PHE A 26 14.19 -4.38 -16.29
CA PHE A 26 14.95 -3.83 -15.17
C PHE A 26 15.89 -4.87 -14.58
N GLN A 27 17.03 -4.42 -14.06
CA GLN A 27 18.05 -5.32 -13.52
C GLN A 27 17.77 -5.71 -12.07
N LYS A 28 17.20 -4.78 -11.29
CA LYS A 28 16.96 -4.97 -9.86
C LYS A 28 15.56 -4.47 -9.47
N PRO A 29 14.50 -5.09 -9.97
CA PRO A 29 13.16 -4.75 -9.52
C PRO A 29 12.90 -5.24 -8.10
N VAL A 30 11.99 -4.57 -7.38
CA VAL A 30 11.51 -4.94 -6.05
C VAL A 30 10.01 -4.71 -5.95
N MET A 31 9.30 -5.54 -5.21
CA MET A 31 7.89 -5.30 -4.92
C MET A 31 7.71 -4.77 -3.51
N LEU A 32 7.10 -3.60 -3.35
CA LEU A 32 6.76 -3.06 -2.04
C LEU A 32 5.57 -3.83 -1.46
N TYR A 33 5.79 -4.44 -0.30
CA TYR A 33 4.78 -5.24 0.38
C TYR A 33 4.33 -4.55 1.66
N SER A 34 3.28 -3.72 1.54
CA SER A 34 2.71 -2.94 2.65
C SER A 34 1.72 -3.72 3.51
N VAL A 35 1.39 -4.95 3.14
CA VAL A 35 0.44 -5.85 3.82
C VAL A 35 -1.03 -5.35 3.76
N GLY A 36 -1.32 -4.32 2.98
CA GLY A 36 -2.70 -3.88 2.72
C GLY A 36 -3.38 -4.72 1.62
N LYS A 37 -4.70 -4.55 1.43
CA LYS A 37 -5.48 -5.27 0.41
C LYS A 37 -4.87 -5.16 -1.01
N ASP A 38 -4.42 -3.97 -1.38
CA ASP A 38 -3.82 -3.73 -2.70
C ASP A 38 -2.49 -4.48 -2.87
N SER A 39 -1.66 -4.53 -1.83
CA SER A 39 -0.42 -5.31 -1.87
C SER A 39 -0.65 -6.81 -1.80
N SER A 40 -1.76 -7.28 -1.21
CA SER A 40 -2.17 -8.69 -1.27
C SER A 40 -2.59 -9.08 -2.69
N VAL A 41 -3.35 -8.22 -3.38
CA VAL A 41 -3.67 -8.41 -4.81
C VAL A 41 -2.41 -8.39 -5.67
N LEU A 42 -1.47 -7.46 -5.42
CA LEU A 42 -0.18 -7.45 -6.14
C LEU A 42 0.63 -8.73 -5.91
N LEU A 43 0.67 -9.25 -4.68
CA LEU A 43 1.33 -10.53 -4.38
C LEU A 43 0.71 -11.66 -5.19
N HIS A 44 -0.62 -11.78 -5.18
CA HIS A 44 -1.35 -12.79 -5.94
C HIS A 44 -1.06 -12.69 -7.45
N LEU A 45 -1.13 -11.50 -8.02
CA LEU A 45 -0.85 -11.23 -9.43
C LEU A 45 0.61 -11.52 -9.79
N ALA A 46 1.57 -11.18 -8.92
CA ALA A 46 2.98 -11.49 -9.13
C ALA A 46 3.22 -13.00 -9.13
N MET A 47 2.64 -13.74 -8.18
CA MET A 47 2.71 -15.20 -8.18
C MET A 47 2.09 -15.81 -9.44
N LYS A 48 0.94 -15.29 -9.89
CA LYS A 48 0.24 -15.73 -11.11
C LYS A 48 1.04 -15.41 -12.38
N ALA A 49 1.72 -14.24 -12.42
CA ALA A 49 2.51 -13.80 -13.56
C ALA A 49 3.70 -14.71 -13.88
N PHE A 50 4.28 -15.33 -12.86
CA PHE A 50 5.49 -16.14 -13.00
C PHE A 50 5.26 -17.65 -12.73
N TYR A 51 4.02 -18.06 -12.48
CA TYR A 51 3.69 -19.47 -12.25
C TYR A 51 4.21 -20.37 -13.38
N PRO A 52 4.84 -21.54 -13.10
CA PRO A 52 5.02 -22.18 -11.77
C PRO A 52 6.25 -21.69 -10.99
N ALA A 53 7.07 -20.81 -11.55
CA ALA A 53 8.22 -20.23 -10.85
C ALA A 53 7.76 -19.16 -9.84
N LYS A 54 8.68 -18.76 -8.94
CA LYS A 54 8.48 -17.59 -8.07
C LYS A 54 8.76 -16.29 -8.84
N PRO A 55 8.21 -15.14 -8.39
CA PRO A 55 8.62 -13.83 -8.90
C PRO A 55 10.15 -13.66 -8.83
N PRO A 56 10.82 -13.19 -9.91
CA PRO A 56 12.28 -13.09 -9.97
C PRO A 56 12.80 -11.81 -9.30
N PHE A 57 12.13 -11.33 -8.25
CA PHE A 57 12.49 -10.14 -7.49
C PHE A 57 12.05 -10.30 -6.03
N PRO A 58 12.76 -9.65 -5.09
CA PRO A 58 12.39 -9.67 -3.68
C PRO A 58 11.18 -8.78 -3.39
N PHE A 59 10.60 -9.00 -2.22
CA PHE A 59 9.54 -8.19 -1.63
C PHE A 59 10.13 -7.34 -0.50
N LEU A 60 9.83 -6.06 -0.49
CA LEU A 60 10.33 -5.12 0.52
C LEU A 60 9.20 -4.62 1.42
N HIS A 61 9.30 -4.91 2.69
CA HIS A 61 8.46 -4.33 3.73
C HIS A 61 9.23 -3.23 4.47
N VAL A 62 8.73 -2.00 4.42
CA VAL A 62 9.24 -0.92 5.27
C VAL A 62 8.50 -0.98 6.60
N ASP A 63 9.20 -1.43 7.63
CA ASP A 63 8.65 -1.50 8.97
C ASP A 63 8.92 -0.18 9.71
N THR A 64 7.83 0.51 10.03
CA THR A 64 7.87 1.77 10.77
C THR A 64 7.95 1.58 12.28
N THR A 65 8.05 0.33 12.76
CA THR A 65 7.90 -0.10 14.17
C THR A 65 6.52 0.17 14.78
N TRP A 66 5.67 0.89 14.04
CA TRP A 66 4.30 1.26 14.41
C TRP A 66 3.30 0.66 13.42
N LYS A 67 3.31 -0.68 13.32
CA LYS A 67 2.33 -1.47 12.56
C LYS A 67 1.41 -2.21 13.52
N PHE A 68 0.20 -2.51 13.08
CA PHE A 68 -0.68 -3.40 13.82
C PHE A 68 -0.07 -4.80 13.92
N ARG A 69 -0.19 -5.45 15.09
CA ARG A 69 0.35 -6.80 15.32
C ARG A 69 -0.20 -7.83 14.34
N GLU A 70 -1.50 -7.74 14.01
CA GLU A 70 -2.11 -8.61 13.00
C GLU A 70 -1.48 -8.45 11.61
N MET A 71 -1.03 -7.24 11.23
CA MET A 71 -0.32 -7.03 9.97
C MET A 71 1.04 -7.72 9.95
N ILE A 72 1.80 -7.65 11.05
CA ILE A 72 3.12 -8.29 11.13
C ILE A 72 2.97 -9.82 11.07
N ALA A 73 2.03 -10.38 11.84
CA ALA A 73 1.77 -11.82 11.84
C ALA A 73 1.35 -12.31 10.43
N PHE A 74 0.44 -11.59 9.77
CA PHE A 74 0.00 -11.92 8.42
C PHE A 74 1.13 -11.79 7.38
N ARG A 75 1.98 -10.77 7.48
CA ARG A 75 3.17 -10.61 6.62
C ARG A 75 4.06 -11.85 6.66
N ASP A 76 4.38 -12.30 7.86
CA ASP A 76 5.31 -13.42 8.08
C ASP A 76 4.67 -14.75 7.66
N GLU A 77 3.36 -14.91 7.89
CA GLU A 77 2.59 -16.05 7.37
C GLU A 77 2.63 -16.10 5.84
N MET A 78 2.34 -15.00 5.15
CA MET A 78 2.33 -14.96 3.69
C MET A 78 3.72 -15.18 3.10
N ALA A 79 4.77 -14.63 3.71
CA ALA A 79 6.14 -14.87 3.28
C ALA A 79 6.51 -16.37 3.37
N THR A 80 6.12 -17.02 4.46
CA THR A 80 6.32 -18.45 4.68
C THR A 80 5.50 -19.30 3.68
N ARG A 81 4.21 -18.99 3.53
CA ARG A 81 3.27 -19.72 2.68
C ARG A 81 3.66 -19.72 1.21
N HIS A 82 4.06 -18.57 0.69
CA HIS A 82 4.43 -18.40 -0.72
C HIS A 82 5.93 -18.56 -0.96
N GLY A 83 6.74 -18.52 0.10
CA GLY A 83 8.20 -18.71 0.05
C GLY A 83 8.90 -17.65 -0.80
N PHE A 84 8.39 -16.42 -0.87
CA PHE A 84 9.08 -15.31 -1.53
C PHE A 84 10.18 -14.74 -0.64
N ASP A 85 11.15 -14.08 -1.25
CA ASP A 85 12.24 -13.40 -0.55
C ASP A 85 11.72 -12.09 0.02
N LEU A 86 11.59 -12.02 1.37
CA LEU A 86 11.10 -10.85 2.09
C LEU A 86 12.24 -10.08 2.74
N LEU A 87 12.45 -8.86 2.28
CA LEU A 87 13.34 -7.89 2.90
C LEU A 87 12.51 -6.99 3.85
N VAL A 88 12.92 -6.92 5.11
CA VAL A 88 12.31 -6.01 6.09
C VAL A 88 13.32 -4.91 6.40
N HIS A 89 12.95 -3.66 6.12
CA HIS A 89 13.80 -2.51 6.37
C HIS A 89 13.21 -1.58 7.42
N VAL A 90 14.03 -1.20 8.38
CA VAL A 90 13.72 -0.23 9.44
C VAL A 90 14.69 0.94 9.35
N ASN A 91 14.24 2.16 9.55
CA ASN A 91 15.14 3.29 9.74
C ASN A 91 15.70 3.27 11.18
N GLU A 92 16.86 2.64 11.36
CA GLU A 92 17.48 2.48 12.68
C GLU A 92 17.82 3.81 13.36
N GLU A 93 18.14 4.85 12.57
CA GLU A 93 18.38 6.19 13.11
C GLU A 93 17.11 6.79 13.71
N GLY A 94 15.97 6.66 13.02
CA GLY A 94 14.68 7.08 13.54
C GLY A 94 14.28 6.31 14.81
N VAL A 95 14.63 5.01 14.89
CA VAL A 95 14.43 4.21 16.12
C VAL A 95 15.31 4.72 17.27
N ARG A 96 16.59 4.99 17.02
CA ARG A 96 17.51 5.54 18.04
C ARG A 96 17.06 6.89 18.58
N GLN A 97 16.47 7.71 17.72
CA GLN A 97 15.89 9.01 18.08
C GLN A 97 14.52 8.90 18.75
N GLY A 98 13.97 7.69 18.90
CA GLY A 98 12.66 7.45 19.52
C GLY A 98 11.48 8.02 18.72
N ILE A 99 11.63 8.17 17.40
CA ILE A 99 10.57 8.75 16.55
C ILE A 99 9.32 7.88 16.59
N ASN A 100 8.25 8.45 17.14
CA ASN A 100 6.96 7.80 17.28
C ASN A 100 5.80 8.73 16.93
N PRO A 101 4.60 8.21 16.62
CA PRO A 101 3.49 9.04 16.15
C PRO A 101 2.83 9.89 17.25
N PHE A 102 3.00 9.53 18.53
CA PHE A 102 2.38 10.28 19.62
C PHE A 102 3.14 11.56 19.95
N ASP A 103 4.47 11.47 20.09
CA ASP A 103 5.31 12.61 20.49
C ASP A 103 5.70 13.51 19.30
N HIS A 104 5.81 12.92 18.10
CA HIS A 104 6.34 13.64 16.92
C HIS A 104 5.28 13.93 15.85
N GLY A 105 4.06 13.42 16.03
CA GLY A 105 2.95 13.59 15.10
C GLY A 105 3.05 12.74 13.82
N SER A 106 1.96 12.73 13.06
CA SER A 106 1.80 11.90 11.85
C SER A 106 2.82 12.25 10.76
N SER A 107 3.05 13.54 10.53
CA SER A 107 3.92 14.03 9.45
C SER A 107 5.38 13.64 9.67
N THR A 108 5.95 13.94 10.84
CA THR A 108 7.35 13.62 11.17
C THR A 108 7.57 12.12 11.19
N HIS A 109 6.71 11.37 11.86
CA HIS A 109 6.80 9.91 11.90
C HIS A 109 6.76 9.30 10.49
N THR A 110 5.81 9.72 9.65
CA THR A 110 5.72 9.22 8.27
C THR A 110 6.94 9.59 7.44
N HIS A 111 7.43 10.82 7.57
CA HIS A 111 8.62 11.25 6.83
C HIS A 111 9.84 10.41 7.23
N VAL A 112 10.14 10.30 8.51
CA VAL A 112 11.36 9.61 8.99
C VAL A 112 11.23 8.10 8.88
N MET A 113 10.15 7.51 9.40
CA MET A 113 10.04 6.06 9.54
C MET A 113 9.49 5.35 8.29
N LYS A 114 8.93 6.11 7.32
CA LYS A 114 8.41 5.53 6.09
C LYS A 114 9.12 6.07 4.85
N THR A 115 9.13 7.40 4.62
CA THR A 115 9.67 7.97 3.38
C THR A 115 11.18 7.85 3.33
N LEU A 116 11.90 8.27 4.37
CA LEU A 116 13.35 8.12 4.43
C LEU A 116 13.77 6.65 4.49
N ALA A 117 13.08 5.82 5.27
CA ALA A 117 13.33 4.39 5.34
C ALA A 117 13.20 3.71 3.96
N LEU A 118 12.16 4.05 3.19
CA LEU A 118 12.00 3.54 1.82
C LEU A 118 13.18 3.95 0.93
N ARG A 119 13.57 5.22 0.96
CA ARG A 119 14.70 5.70 0.17
C ARG A 119 16.00 4.99 0.54
N GLN A 120 16.29 4.85 1.84
CA GLN A 120 17.43 4.09 2.35
C GLN A 120 17.45 2.65 1.81
N ALA A 121 16.30 1.95 1.87
CA ALA A 121 16.20 0.59 1.36
C ALA A 121 16.46 0.51 -0.15
N LEU A 122 15.88 1.42 -0.92
CA LEU A 122 16.04 1.43 -2.37
C LEU A 122 17.50 1.70 -2.78
N ASP A 123 18.15 2.66 -2.11
CA ASP A 123 19.55 3.04 -2.39
C ASP A 123 20.52 1.93 -1.95
N SER A 124 20.36 1.38 -0.75
CA SER A 124 21.25 0.36 -0.21
C SER A 124 21.28 -0.93 -1.04
N HIS A 125 20.15 -1.28 -1.65
CA HIS A 125 20.05 -2.46 -2.53
C HIS A 125 20.25 -2.10 -4.01
N GLY A 126 20.21 -0.82 -4.37
CA GLY A 126 20.34 -0.36 -5.76
C GLY A 126 19.16 -0.77 -6.64
N PHE A 127 17.93 -0.73 -6.09
CA PHE A 127 16.73 -1.06 -6.85
C PHE A 127 16.41 0.01 -7.91
N ASP A 128 16.22 -0.42 -9.15
CA ASP A 128 15.94 0.43 -10.31
C ASP A 128 14.44 0.51 -10.65
N ALA A 129 13.65 -0.44 -10.19
CA ALA A 129 12.19 -0.43 -10.32
C ALA A 129 11.52 -0.92 -9.03
N ALA A 130 10.44 -0.26 -8.60
CA ALA A 130 9.68 -0.66 -7.41
C ALA A 130 8.19 -0.69 -7.70
N PHE A 131 7.59 -1.89 -7.59
CA PHE A 131 6.15 -2.06 -7.73
C PHE A 131 5.39 -1.55 -6.51
N GLY A 132 4.23 -0.95 -6.72
CA GLY A 132 3.34 -0.51 -5.67
C GLY A 132 1.87 -0.57 -6.04
N GLY A 133 1.02 -0.59 -5.02
CA GLY A 133 -0.43 -0.79 -5.15
C GLY A 133 -1.24 0.48 -5.38
N ALA A 134 -0.62 1.59 -5.78
CA ALA A 134 -1.35 2.84 -5.98
C ALA A 134 -2.30 2.76 -7.19
N ARG A 135 -3.50 3.31 -7.03
CA ARG A 135 -4.55 3.37 -8.05
C ARG A 135 -4.93 4.82 -8.37
N ARG A 136 -5.42 5.05 -9.57
CA ARG A 136 -5.86 6.39 -10.03
C ARG A 136 -7.11 6.90 -9.31
N ASP A 137 -7.95 6.00 -8.82
CA ASP A 137 -9.20 6.34 -8.13
C ASP A 137 -8.98 6.78 -6.67
N GLU A 138 -7.83 6.44 -6.07
CA GLU A 138 -7.54 6.81 -4.69
C GLU A 138 -7.48 8.32 -4.48
N GLU A 139 -6.82 9.03 -5.43
CA GLU A 139 -6.56 10.45 -5.30
C GLU A 139 -6.13 11.05 -6.65
N LYS A 140 -6.57 12.30 -6.93
CA LYS A 140 -6.36 12.99 -8.21
C LYS A 140 -4.89 13.05 -8.66
N SER A 141 -3.94 13.21 -7.74
CA SER A 141 -2.52 13.28 -8.09
C SER A 141 -1.97 11.93 -8.56
N ARG A 142 -2.60 10.80 -8.18
CA ARG A 142 -2.23 9.46 -8.66
C ARG A 142 -2.44 9.29 -10.16
N ALA A 143 -3.49 9.89 -10.71
CA ALA A 143 -3.74 9.85 -12.15
C ALA A 143 -2.63 10.46 -13.00
N LYS A 144 -1.86 11.41 -12.45
CA LYS A 144 -0.74 12.06 -13.13
C LYS A 144 0.52 11.19 -13.21
N GLU A 145 0.69 10.25 -12.28
CA GLU A 145 1.91 9.42 -12.19
C GLU A 145 2.00 8.33 -13.26
N ARG A 146 0.88 7.98 -13.90
CA ARG A 146 0.81 6.88 -14.87
C ARG A 146 1.10 5.51 -14.25
N ILE A 147 1.33 4.49 -15.08
CA ILE A 147 1.73 3.15 -14.64
C ILE A 147 3.23 3.12 -14.32
N PHE A 148 4.05 3.73 -15.17
CA PHE A 148 5.51 3.86 -14.97
C PHE A 148 5.84 5.29 -14.56
N SER A 149 5.99 5.51 -13.27
CA SER A 149 6.23 6.82 -12.68
C SER A 149 7.73 7.05 -12.43
N PHE A 150 8.32 7.97 -13.17
CA PHE A 150 9.76 8.26 -13.12
C PHE A 150 10.14 8.97 -11.82
N ARG A 151 11.30 8.60 -11.29
CA ARG A 151 11.95 9.24 -10.16
C ARG A 151 13.38 9.65 -10.55
N ASN A 152 13.71 10.89 -10.27
CA ASN A 152 15.09 11.38 -10.42
C ASN A 152 16.01 10.80 -9.33
N GLY A 153 17.30 11.13 -9.39
CA GLY A 153 18.30 10.67 -8.42
C GLY A 153 18.05 11.07 -6.96
N SER A 154 17.07 11.94 -6.69
CA SER A 154 16.60 12.27 -5.34
C SER A 154 15.28 11.57 -4.99
N HIS A 155 14.89 10.55 -5.75
CA HIS A 155 13.60 9.84 -5.67
C HIS A 155 12.35 10.72 -5.92
N ALA A 156 12.52 11.98 -6.31
CA ALA A 156 11.43 12.90 -6.54
C ALA A 156 10.73 12.62 -7.88
N TRP A 157 9.40 12.69 -7.86
CA TRP A 157 8.60 12.65 -9.06
C TRP A 157 8.52 14.04 -9.69
N ASP A 158 8.79 14.13 -11.00
CA ASP A 158 8.65 15.35 -11.78
C ASP A 158 7.59 15.14 -12.87
N PRO A 159 6.43 15.81 -12.77
CA PRO A 159 5.36 15.69 -13.77
C PRO A 159 5.77 16.15 -15.18
N LYS A 160 6.77 17.03 -15.29
CA LYS A 160 7.27 17.52 -16.58
C LYS A 160 8.06 16.48 -17.34
N ASN A 161 8.70 15.56 -16.63
CA ASN A 161 9.50 14.47 -17.19
C ASN A 161 8.74 13.15 -17.26
N GLN A 162 7.46 13.15 -16.85
CA GLN A 162 6.61 11.98 -16.98
C GLN A 162 6.36 11.66 -18.46
N ARG A 163 6.69 10.43 -18.83
CA ARG A 163 6.57 9.97 -20.24
C ARG A 163 5.15 9.49 -20.54
N PRO A 164 4.64 9.72 -21.77
CA PRO A 164 3.32 9.22 -22.18
C PRO A 164 3.33 7.69 -22.30
N GLU A 165 2.20 7.08 -21.96
CA GLU A 165 1.93 5.66 -22.15
C GLU A 165 0.80 5.51 -23.17
N MET A 166 1.16 5.23 -24.42
CA MET A 166 0.22 5.08 -25.53
C MET A 166 0.19 3.61 -25.97
N TRP A 167 -1.01 3.10 -26.27
CA TRP A 167 -1.22 1.73 -26.77
C TRP A 167 -0.55 0.63 -25.92
N ARG A 168 -0.43 0.83 -24.60
CA ARG A 168 0.25 -0.08 -23.66
C ARG A 168 1.75 -0.26 -23.96
N ILE A 169 2.37 0.72 -24.57
CA ILE A 169 3.82 0.78 -24.74
C ILE A 169 4.41 1.59 -23.59
N PHE A 170 5.26 0.96 -22.80
CA PHE A 170 5.91 1.59 -21.65
C PHE A 170 7.33 2.01 -22.01
N ASN A 171 7.70 3.23 -21.64
CA ASN A 171 9.08 3.66 -21.76
C ASN A 171 9.81 3.34 -20.46
N THR A 172 10.62 2.29 -20.48
CA THR A 172 11.33 1.74 -19.34
C THR A 172 12.76 2.26 -19.18
N ARG A 173 13.22 3.14 -20.08
CA ARG A 173 14.60 3.66 -20.05
C ARG A 173 14.81 4.54 -18.83
N VAL A 174 15.81 4.19 -18.00
CA VAL A 174 16.31 4.99 -16.87
C VAL A 174 17.77 5.36 -17.08
N SER A 175 18.17 6.53 -16.60
CA SER A 175 19.56 6.95 -16.53
C SER A 175 20.17 6.53 -15.18
N PRO A 176 21.51 6.46 -15.06
CA PRO A 176 22.17 6.18 -13.79
C PRO A 176 21.66 7.09 -12.66
N GLY A 177 21.27 6.51 -11.54
CA GLY A 177 20.71 7.22 -10.39
C GLY A 177 19.20 7.52 -10.48
N GLU A 178 18.55 7.27 -11.61
CA GLU A 178 17.08 7.33 -11.71
C GLU A 178 16.45 5.97 -11.40
N SER A 179 15.17 5.98 -11.06
CA SER A 179 14.40 4.78 -10.81
C SER A 179 12.95 4.95 -11.28
N ILE A 180 12.20 3.85 -11.33
CA ILE A 180 10.78 3.90 -11.68
C ILE A 180 9.94 3.31 -10.56
N ARG A 181 8.81 3.97 -10.24
CA ARG A 181 7.71 3.33 -9.50
C ARG A 181 6.74 2.76 -10.50
N VAL A 182 6.35 1.51 -10.31
CA VAL A 182 5.44 0.80 -11.22
C VAL A 182 4.14 0.48 -10.49
N PHE A 183 3.02 0.83 -11.12
CA PHE A 183 1.68 0.68 -10.53
C PHE A 183 0.80 -0.25 -11.37
N PRO A 184 0.92 -1.58 -11.23
CA PRO A 184 0.13 -2.53 -12.01
C PRO A 184 -1.38 -2.41 -11.77
N LEU A 185 -1.78 -1.86 -10.61
CA LEU A 185 -3.18 -1.63 -10.25
C LEU A 185 -3.69 -0.23 -10.62
N SER A 186 -2.92 0.56 -11.39
CA SER A 186 -3.26 1.96 -11.68
C SER A 186 -4.67 2.16 -12.27
N ASN A 187 -5.14 1.22 -13.08
CA ASN A 187 -6.45 1.27 -13.74
C ASN A 187 -7.59 0.58 -12.96
N TRP A 188 -7.29 0.01 -11.81
CA TRP A 188 -8.24 -0.66 -10.94
C TRP A 188 -8.94 0.36 -10.03
N THR A 189 -10.22 0.12 -9.73
CA THR A 189 -10.97 0.82 -8.67
C THR A 189 -10.89 0.07 -7.34
N GLU A 190 -11.28 0.73 -6.24
CA GLU A 190 -11.41 0.03 -4.94
C GLU A 190 -12.38 -1.14 -5.02
N LEU A 191 -13.48 -0.97 -5.76
CA LEU A 191 -14.46 -2.03 -5.97
C LEU A 191 -13.87 -3.21 -6.77
N ASP A 192 -13.07 -2.94 -7.82
CA ASP A 192 -12.38 -4.00 -8.58
C ASP A 192 -11.45 -4.82 -7.67
N ILE A 193 -10.72 -4.16 -6.76
CA ILE A 193 -9.85 -4.82 -5.77
C ILE A 193 -10.67 -5.78 -4.90
N TRP A 194 -11.78 -5.32 -4.33
CA TRP A 194 -12.61 -6.16 -3.46
C TRP A 194 -13.29 -7.30 -4.21
N GLN A 195 -13.79 -7.04 -5.42
CA GLN A 195 -14.40 -8.09 -6.26
C GLN A 195 -13.36 -9.13 -6.68
N TYR A 196 -12.13 -8.71 -6.98
CA TYR A 196 -11.06 -9.63 -7.35
C TYR A 196 -10.58 -10.46 -6.15
N ILE A 197 -10.49 -9.85 -4.96
CA ILE A 197 -10.20 -10.58 -3.71
C ILE A 197 -11.25 -11.66 -3.46
N LEU A 198 -12.54 -11.33 -3.64
CA LEU A 198 -13.65 -12.29 -3.50
C LEU A 198 -13.60 -13.39 -4.56
N GLN A 199 -13.35 -13.03 -5.84
CA GLN A 199 -13.32 -13.98 -6.95
C GLN A 199 -12.18 -14.99 -6.84
N GLU A 200 -10.98 -14.55 -6.45
CA GLU A 200 -9.76 -15.35 -6.40
C GLU A 200 -9.45 -15.90 -4.99
N ASP A 201 -10.35 -15.66 -4.02
CA ASP A 201 -10.18 -16.05 -2.61
C ASP A 201 -8.81 -15.62 -2.03
N ILE A 202 -8.44 -14.35 -2.27
CA ILE A 202 -7.14 -13.83 -1.87
C ILE A 202 -7.09 -13.60 -0.37
N PRO A 203 -6.13 -14.19 0.36
CA PRO A 203 -5.96 -13.92 1.78
C PRO A 203 -5.65 -12.44 2.04
N ILE A 204 -6.33 -11.86 3.01
CA ILE A 204 -6.11 -10.48 3.49
C ILE A 204 -6.06 -10.43 5.02
N VAL A 205 -5.47 -9.35 5.53
CA VAL A 205 -5.36 -9.14 6.98
C VAL A 205 -6.73 -9.14 7.65
N PRO A 206 -6.92 -9.84 8.78
CA PRO A 206 -8.19 -9.90 9.50
C PRO A 206 -8.76 -8.54 9.95
N LEU A 207 -7.94 -7.49 9.98
CA LEU A 207 -8.37 -6.11 10.27
C LEU A 207 -9.39 -5.55 9.28
N TYR A 208 -9.49 -6.12 8.09
CA TYR A 208 -10.50 -5.72 7.09
C TYR A 208 -11.91 -6.22 7.40
N PHE A 209 -12.05 -7.24 8.26
CA PHE A 209 -13.33 -7.83 8.65
C PHE A 209 -13.82 -7.21 9.96
N ALA A 210 -15.13 -6.92 10.03
CA ALA A 210 -15.75 -6.40 11.23
C ALA A 210 -15.68 -7.40 12.38
N ARG A 211 -15.12 -6.95 13.50
CA ARG A 211 -15.04 -7.71 14.76
C ARG A 211 -15.16 -6.76 15.95
N PRO A 212 -15.64 -7.25 17.12
CA PRO A 212 -15.49 -6.50 18.36
C PRO A 212 -14.01 -6.22 18.63
N ARG A 213 -13.66 -4.95 18.83
CA ARG A 213 -12.27 -4.51 19.06
C ARG A 213 -12.24 -3.37 20.07
N PRO A 214 -11.20 -3.33 20.92
CA PRO A 214 -11.00 -2.21 21.84
C PRO A 214 -10.56 -0.96 21.05
N VAL A 215 -11.37 0.08 21.07
CA VAL A 215 -11.10 1.34 20.37
C VAL A 215 -11.18 2.52 21.32
N VAL A 216 -10.49 3.59 20.97
CA VAL A 216 -10.56 4.92 21.58
C VAL A 216 -11.04 5.89 20.55
N GLU A 217 -12.01 6.73 20.87
CA GLU A 217 -12.44 7.83 20.02
C GLU A 217 -11.53 9.05 20.28
N ARG A 218 -10.84 9.49 19.24
CA ARG A 218 -9.95 10.65 19.27
C ARG A 218 -10.14 11.47 18.00
N ASP A 219 -10.47 12.75 18.14
CA ASP A 219 -10.70 13.66 17.02
C ASP A 219 -11.71 13.12 15.97
N GLY A 220 -12.77 12.46 16.45
CA GLY A 220 -13.80 11.86 15.60
C GLY A 220 -13.38 10.58 14.86
N MET A 221 -12.22 10.00 15.21
CA MET A 221 -11.75 8.75 14.67
C MET A 221 -11.74 7.64 15.72
N LEU A 222 -12.08 6.43 15.31
CA LEU A 222 -11.98 5.23 16.12
C LEU A 222 -10.58 4.62 15.95
N ILE A 223 -9.74 4.80 16.95
CA ILE A 223 -8.36 4.29 16.95
C ILE A 223 -8.32 2.98 17.73
N LEU A 224 -7.89 1.90 17.08
CA LEU A 224 -7.71 0.60 17.72
C LEU A 224 -6.62 0.70 18.80
N LYS A 225 -6.91 0.25 20.02
CA LYS A 225 -5.88 0.00 21.04
C LYS A 225 -5.22 -1.34 20.76
N ASP A 226 -4.20 -1.34 19.92
CA ASP A 226 -3.52 -2.56 19.48
C ASP A 226 -2.55 -3.11 20.54
N ASP A 227 -1.89 -2.22 21.28
CA ASP A 227 -0.93 -2.58 22.34
C ASP A 227 -0.85 -1.52 23.46
N ASP A 228 0.06 -1.74 24.41
CA ASP A 228 0.22 -0.89 25.60
C ASP A 228 1.02 0.40 25.35
N ARG A 229 1.53 0.61 24.15
CA ARG A 229 2.20 1.87 23.75
C ARG A 229 1.23 3.04 23.59
N MET A 230 -0.08 2.76 23.47
CA MET A 230 -1.09 3.81 23.45
C MET A 230 -1.32 4.39 24.84
N VAL A 231 -0.96 5.65 25.01
CA VAL A 231 -1.29 6.44 26.19
C VAL A 231 -2.65 7.09 25.96
N LEU A 232 -3.57 6.90 26.91
CA LEU A 232 -4.88 7.55 26.90
C LEU A 232 -4.75 8.98 27.38
N ASN A 233 -5.43 9.91 26.72
CA ASN A 233 -5.58 11.30 27.17
C ASN A 233 -6.60 11.37 28.31
N GLU A 234 -6.60 12.49 29.05
CA GLU A 234 -7.59 12.73 30.09
C GLU A 234 -9.01 12.69 29.51
N GLY A 235 -9.88 11.88 30.13
CA GLY A 235 -11.27 11.68 29.67
C GLY A 235 -11.48 10.64 28.58
N GLU A 236 -10.43 10.15 27.93
CA GLU A 236 -10.56 9.05 26.96
C GLU A 236 -10.86 7.71 27.67
N ARG A 237 -11.68 6.89 27.02
CA ARG A 237 -12.03 5.55 27.49
C ARG A 237 -11.85 4.56 26.36
N VAL A 238 -11.42 3.35 26.69
CA VAL A 238 -11.41 2.22 25.77
C VAL A 238 -12.81 1.61 25.75
N GLU A 239 -13.41 1.55 24.60
CA GLU A 239 -14.72 0.92 24.37
C GLU A 239 -14.58 -0.24 23.40
N GLU A 240 -15.35 -1.29 23.60
CA GLU A 240 -15.43 -2.39 22.64
C GLU A 240 -16.52 -2.04 21.59
N LYS A 241 -16.10 -1.87 20.33
CA LYS A 241 -17.00 -1.57 19.22
C LYS A 241 -16.81 -2.59 18.09
N LEU A 242 -17.88 -2.84 17.34
CA LEU A 242 -17.83 -3.66 16.12
C LEU A 242 -17.27 -2.81 14.98
N VAL A 243 -16.01 -3.02 14.66
CA VAL A 243 -15.26 -2.18 13.71
C VAL A 243 -14.43 -2.99 12.73
N ARG A 244 -14.17 -2.39 11.56
CA ARG A 244 -13.21 -2.84 10.58
C ARG A 244 -12.38 -1.69 10.03
N PHE A 245 -11.34 -2.01 9.27
CA PHE A 245 -10.56 -1.01 8.53
C PHE A 245 -10.92 -1.03 7.04
N ARG A 246 -11.00 0.11 6.38
CA ARG A 246 -11.07 0.22 4.90
C ARG A 246 -9.68 0.28 4.28
N THR A 247 -8.73 0.85 5.01
CA THR A 247 -7.34 0.98 4.59
C THR A 247 -6.44 0.72 5.79
N LEU A 248 -5.25 0.19 5.55
CA LEU A 248 -4.27 -0.08 6.60
C LEU A 248 -3.04 0.82 6.41
N GLY A 249 -2.60 1.40 7.49
CA GLY A 249 -1.42 2.25 7.55
C GLY A 249 -0.58 1.96 8.79
N CYS A 250 -0.06 3.01 9.41
CA CYS A 250 0.62 2.90 10.70
C CYS A 250 -0.39 3.00 11.84
N TYR A 251 -0.16 2.25 12.90
CA TYR A 251 -0.79 2.42 14.20
C TYR A 251 -0.15 3.62 14.92
N PRO A 252 -0.88 4.54 15.54
CA PRO A 252 -2.33 4.71 15.60
C PRO A 252 -2.90 5.66 14.52
N LEU A 253 -2.17 5.90 13.45
CA LEU A 253 -2.48 6.93 12.44
C LEU A 253 -3.57 6.53 11.45
N THR A 254 -4.19 5.38 11.64
CA THR A 254 -5.26 4.87 10.79
C THR A 254 -6.47 4.55 11.64
N GLY A 255 -7.58 5.24 11.39
CA GLY A 255 -8.85 5.00 12.05
C GLY A 255 -9.60 3.80 11.49
N ALA A 256 -10.34 3.13 12.35
CA ALA A 256 -11.34 2.13 11.99
C ALA A 256 -12.71 2.79 11.73
N ILE A 257 -13.62 2.04 11.13
CA ILE A 257 -15.02 2.43 10.93
C ILE A 257 -15.94 1.42 11.63
N GLU A 258 -17.06 1.87 12.15
CA GLU A 258 -18.12 0.98 12.59
C GLU A 258 -18.73 0.29 11.37
N SER A 259 -18.84 -1.01 11.41
CA SER A 259 -19.38 -1.84 10.32
C SER A 259 -19.74 -3.21 10.83
N SER A 260 -20.73 -3.83 10.20
CA SER A 260 -21.11 -5.24 10.43
C SER A 260 -20.55 -6.18 9.37
N ALA A 261 -19.78 -5.69 8.39
CA ALA A 261 -19.23 -6.50 7.29
C ALA A 261 -18.11 -7.42 7.80
N ALA A 262 -18.44 -8.66 8.10
CA ALA A 262 -17.56 -9.66 8.71
C ALA A 262 -16.99 -10.67 7.69
N ASP A 263 -17.40 -10.62 6.43
CA ASP A 263 -16.98 -11.46 5.32
C ASP A 263 -16.81 -10.64 4.03
N LEU A 264 -16.25 -11.26 2.99
CA LEU A 264 -15.93 -10.57 1.73
C LEU A 264 -17.20 -10.11 0.99
N GLU A 265 -18.25 -10.89 1.00
CA GLU A 265 -19.52 -10.58 0.34
C GLU A 265 -20.16 -9.32 0.95
N SER A 266 -20.20 -9.23 2.27
CA SER A 266 -20.71 -8.04 2.97
C SER A 266 -19.83 -6.81 2.77
N ILE A 267 -18.51 -6.97 2.68
CA ILE A 267 -17.61 -5.86 2.33
C ILE A 267 -17.88 -5.35 0.91
N VAL A 268 -18.03 -6.26 -0.06
CA VAL A 268 -18.36 -5.86 -1.45
C VAL A 268 -19.72 -5.16 -1.51
N ALA A 269 -20.73 -5.66 -0.79
CA ALA A 269 -22.05 -5.04 -0.71
C ALA A 269 -21.98 -3.62 -0.10
N GLU A 270 -21.20 -3.43 0.96
CA GLU A 270 -20.95 -2.14 1.58
C GLU A 270 -20.23 -1.17 0.60
N MET A 271 -19.26 -1.67 -0.19
CA MET A 271 -18.54 -0.86 -1.18
C MET A 271 -19.45 -0.34 -2.31
N LEU A 272 -20.45 -1.12 -2.73
CA LEU A 272 -21.41 -0.67 -3.75
C LEU A 272 -22.25 0.54 -3.31
N THR A 273 -22.41 0.75 -2.00
CA THR A 273 -23.14 1.88 -1.42
C THR A 273 -22.24 3.01 -0.93
N ALA A 274 -20.93 2.79 -0.87
CA ALA A 274 -19.97 3.76 -0.36
C ALA A 274 -19.85 4.99 -1.28
N ARG A 275 -20.00 6.20 -0.68
CA ARG A 275 -19.89 7.49 -1.40
C ARG A 275 -18.58 8.22 -1.13
N THR A 276 -17.75 7.70 -0.24
CA THR A 276 -16.54 8.36 0.26
C THR A 276 -15.29 7.55 -0.09
N SER A 277 -14.18 8.25 -0.35
CA SER A 277 -12.88 7.59 -0.59
C SER A 277 -12.40 6.83 0.66
N GLU A 278 -11.72 5.71 0.44
CA GLU A 278 -11.09 4.91 1.49
C GLU A 278 -10.05 5.68 2.33
N ARG A 279 -9.47 6.74 1.77
CA ARG A 279 -8.41 7.53 2.41
C ARG A 279 -8.90 8.52 3.46
N GLN A 280 -10.20 8.77 3.57
CA GLN A 280 -10.76 9.72 4.56
C GLN A 280 -10.45 9.33 6.02
N GLY A 281 -10.16 8.05 6.29
CA GLY A 281 -9.77 7.57 7.63
C GLY A 281 -8.28 7.72 7.98
N ARG A 282 -7.47 8.39 7.13
CA ARG A 282 -6.03 8.59 7.38
C ARG A 282 -5.73 10.01 7.85
N LEU A 283 -5.15 10.16 9.04
CA LEU A 283 -4.72 11.47 9.58
C LEU A 283 -3.81 12.22 8.61
N ILE A 284 -2.88 11.52 7.99
CA ILE A 284 -1.88 12.14 7.10
C ILE A 284 -2.48 12.79 5.83
N ASP A 285 -3.69 12.40 5.44
CA ASP A 285 -4.35 12.95 4.26
C ASP A 285 -5.22 14.17 4.59
N GLN A 286 -5.40 14.46 5.88
CA GLN A 286 -6.15 15.63 6.39
C GLN A 286 -5.26 16.88 6.58
N ASP A 287 -3.94 16.72 6.59
CA ASP A 287 -2.99 17.76 7.01
C ASP A 287 -2.94 19.00 6.09
N GLU A 288 -3.15 18.89 4.76
CA GLU A 288 -3.21 20.05 3.83
C GLU A 288 -3.76 19.66 2.43
N ALA A 289 -4.47 20.58 1.76
CA ALA A 289 -4.86 20.43 0.37
C ALA A 289 -3.59 20.37 -0.53
N GLY A 290 -3.42 19.28 -1.32
CA GLY A 290 -2.24 19.07 -2.16
C GLY A 290 -1.05 18.41 -1.46
N SER A 291 -1.20 17.95 -0.20
CA SER A 291 -0.16 17.30 0.58
C SER A 291 0.49 16.12 -0.15
N MET A 292 -0.26 15.36 -0.94
CA MET A 292 0.25 14.20 -1.68
C MET A 292 1.20 14.60 -2.82
N GLU A 293 0.96 15.69 -3.56
CA GLU A 293 1.93 16.16 -4.58
C GLU A 293 3.24 16.60 -3.95
N LYS A 294 3.19 17.29 -2.80
CA LYS A 294 4.37 17.69 -2.02
C LYS A 294 5.15 16.46 -1.56
N LYS A 295 4.47 15.48 -0.96
CA LYS A 295 5.08 14.23 -0.48
C LYS A 295 5.75 13.42 -1.59
N LYS A 296 5.19 13.39 -2.80
CA LYS A 296 5.81 12.71 -3.97
C LYS A 296 7.10 13.38 -4.42
N ARG A 297 7.20 14.72 -4.31
CA ARG A 297 8.45 15.45 -4.56
C ARG A 297 9.52 15.13 -3.52
N GLU A 298 9.12 14.72 -2.32
CA GLU A 298 10.00 14.28 -1.23
C GLU A 298 10.38 12.78 -1.35
N GLY A 299 9.86 12.06 -2.35
CA GLY A 299 10.14 10.65 -2.56
C GLY A 299 9.14 9.71 -1.87
N TYR A 300 8.00 10.22 -1.38
CA TYR A 300 6.93 9.38 -0.86
C TYR A 300 6.31 8.51 -1.95
N PHE A 301 5.86 7.33 -1.51
CA PHE A 301 5.26 6.32 -2.39
C PHE A 301 3.74 6.43 -2.43
#